data_3fc05e49d7e9dd46f234975064d275cb
#
_entry.id   3fc05e49d7e9dd46f234975064d275cb
#
_cell.length_a   1.000
_cell.length_b   1.000
_cell.length_c   1.000
_cell.angle_alpha   90.00
_cell.angle_beta   90.00
_cell.angle_gamma   90.00
#
_symmetry.space_group_name_H-M   'P 1'
#
loop_
_entity.id
_entity.type
_entity.pdbx_description
1 polymer ?
#
loop_
_entity_poly.entity_id
_entity_poly.type
_entity_poly.pdbx_seq_one_letter_code
_entity_poly.pdbx_strand_id
1 'polypeptide(L)'
;MVDVESDILFLYEKSSMTNTWRAVSDRHIVNHPQKGGVTVEITKEVTGPLGNRKKPFDMEILYWEDGQKLRSKTIRTSLKHGDKVTLKNVDISSDIIVTETVDTSKYAVSISKKEENDKYSNPVQATSNGNTAVMKQRIEAARGDVIELKITNENTQLIPETGVRLRTSRHVWLLFAISIIMILFFRRRRKIR
;
A
#
# COMPACT_ATOMS: atom_id res chain seq x y z
N MET A 1 -15.63 -14.42 20.37
CA MET A 1 -14.88 -15.55 20.94
C MET A 1 -13.99 -14.97 22.02
N VAL A 2 -14.23 -15.28 23.28
CA VAL A 2 -13.48 -14.69 24.41
C VAL A 2 -12.11 -15.38 24.44
N ASP A 3 -11.06 -14.58 24.32
CA ASP A 3 -9.68 -15.03 24.47
C ASP A 3 -9.45 -15.25 25.99
N VAL A 4 -9.64 -16.48 26.44
CA VAL A 4 -9.36 -16.84 27.83
C VAL A 4 -7.89 -17.23 27.89
N GLU A 5 -7.03 -16.27 28.19
CA GLU A 5 -5.66 -16.56 28.60
C GLU A 5 -5.71 -17.36 29.91
N SER A 6 -5.39 -18.65 29.81
CA SER A 6 -4.92 -19.53 30.89
C SER A 6 -5.74 -19.57 32.21
N ASP A 7 -7.04 -19.43 32.16
CA ASP A 7 -7.84 -19.72 33.35
C ASP A 7 -8.10 -21.23 33.42
N ILE A 8 -7.69 -21.80 34.55
CA ILE A 8 -7.99 -23.20 34.87
C ILE A 8 -9.50 -23.27 35.13
N LEU A 9 -10.24 -23.81 34.17
CA LEU A 9 -11.68 -24.05 34.31
C LEU A 9 -11.87 -25.26 35.20
N PHE A 10 -12.30 -25.06 36.45
CA PHE A 10 -12.70 -26.16 37.32
C PHE A 10 -14.09 -26.62 36.93
N LEU A 11 -14.18 -27.84 36.40
CA LEU A 11 -15.47 -28.50 36.20
C LEU A 11 -15.89 -29.19 37.47
N TYR A 12 -17.10 -28.89 37.94
CA TYR A 12 -17.72 -29.53 39.10
C TYR A 12 -18.83 -30.46 38.59
N GLU A 13 -18.80 -31.71 39.05
CA GLU A 13 -19.91 -32.64 38.88
C GLU A 13 -20.73 -32.70 40.17
N LYS A 14 -22.05 -32.63 40.00
CA LYS A 14 -22.98 -32.83 41.12
C LYS A 14 -23.26 -34.30 41.30
N SER A 15 -22.89 -34.84 42.47
CA SER A 15 -23.23 -36.21 42.82
C SER A 15 -24.73 -36.33 43.05
N SER A 16 -25.39 -37.21 42.34
CA SER A 16 -26.82 -37.53 42.50
C SER A 16 -27.14 -38.22 43.83
N MET A 17 -26.16 -38.89 44.48
CA MET A 17 -26.33 -39.58 45.75
C MET A 17 -26.21 -38.70 46.97
N THR A 18 -25.31 -37.70 46.94
CA THR A 18 -24.99 -36.87 48.11
C THR A 18 -25.41 -35.42 47.96
N ASN A 19 -25.93 -35.04 46.80
CA ASN A 19 -26.27 -33.65 46.43
C ASN A 19 -25.12 -32.65 46.65
N THR A 20 -23.89 -33.14 46.61
CA THR A 20 -22.68 -32.32 46.78
C THR A 20 -21.97 -32.16 45.44
N TRP A 21 -21.33 -31.03 45.28
CA TRP A 21 -20.50 -30.74 44.13
C TRP A 21 -19.08 -31.23 44.38
N ARG A 22 -18.52 -31.97 43.43
CA ARG A 22 -17.15 -32.46 43.49
C ARG A 22 -16.37 -31.89 42.31
N ALA A 23 -15.18 -31.37 42.58
CA ALA A 23 -14.26 -30.96 41.51
C ALA A 23 -13.79 -32.21 40.74
N VAL A 24 -13.90 -32.17 39.42
CA VAL A 24 -13.39 -33.22 38.54
C VAL A 24 -11.96 -32.85 38.19
N SER A 25 -11.02 -33.42 38.97
CA SER A 25 -9.59 -33.07 38.87
C SER A 25 -8.86 -33.58 37.62
N ASP A 26 -9.47 -34.49 36.87
CA ASP A 26 -8.74 -35.22 35.83
C ASP A 26 -9.03 -34.76 34.38
N ARG A 27 -9.81 -33.68 34.21
CA ARG A 27 -10.07 -33.13 32.89
C ARG A 27 -9.39 -31.79 32.78
N HIS A 28 -8.17 -31.83 32.26
CA HIS A 28 -7.49 -30.61 31.79
C HIS A 28 -8.13 -30.20 30.46
N ILE A 29 -8.91 -29.14 30.47
CA ILE A 29 -9.24 -28.45 29.20
C ILE A 29 -8.02 -27.67 28.82
N VAL A 30 -7.18 -28.23 27.98
CA VAL A 30 -6.09 -27.50 27.36
C VAL A 30 -6.71 -26.70 26.21
N ASN A 31 -7.00 -25.43 26.47
CA ASN A 31 -7.24 -24.50 25.37
C ASN A 31 -5.92 -24.33 24.62
N HIS A 32 -5.78 -25.05 23.52
CA HIS A 32 -4.75 -24.72 22.56
C HIS A 32 -5.19 -23.41 21.89
N PRO A 33 -4.51 -22.29 22.14
CA PRO A 33 -4.79 -21.10 21.36
C PRO A 33 -4.65 -21.48 19.90
N GLN A 34 -5.66 -21.19 19.09
CA GLN A 34 -5.56 -21.41 17.66
C GLN A 34 -4.32 -20.67 17.17
N LYS A 35 -3.26 -21.43 16.86
CA LYS A 35 -2.05 -20.88 16.25
C LYS A 35 -2.43 -20.40 14.85
N GLY A 36 -2.16 -19.19 14.55
CA GLY A 36 -2.33 -18.64 13.23
C GLY A 36 -2.60 -17.15 13.29
N GLY A 37 -1.64 -16.38 12.84
CA GLY A 37 -1.79 -14.97 12.60
C GLY A 37 -2.59 -14.73 11.31
N VAL A 38 -2.56 -13.50 10.85
CA VAL A 38 -3.11 -13.08 9.55
C VAL A 38 -2.05 -13.13 8.46
N THR A 39 -2.51 -13.20 7.22
CA THR A 39 -1.66 -12.98 6.05
C THR A 39 -1.79 -11.52 5.64
N VAL A 40 -0.68 -10.81 5.45
CA VAL A 40 -0.69 -9.43 4.97
C VAL A 40 -0.02 -9.37 3.61
N GLU A 41 -0.75 -8.88 2.64
CA GLU A 41 -0.28 -8.65 1.28
C GLU A 41 -0.05 -7.14 1.08
N ILE A 42 1.17 -6.75 0.77
CA ILE A 42 1.54 -5.36 0.53
C ILE A 42 1.82 -5.17 -0.95
N THR A 43 1.02 -4.35 -1.61
CA THR A 43 1.17 -4.01 -3.03
C THR A 43 1.78 -2.62 -3.17
N LYS A 44 2.73 -2.47 -4.11
CA LYS A 44 3.34 -1.19 -4.45
C LYS A 44 2.61 -0.51 -5.58
N GLU A 45 2.25 0.76 -5.40
CA GLU A 45 1.70 1.63 -6.43
C GLU A 45 2.58 2.86 -6.64
N VAL A 46 2.76 3.28 -7.89
CA VAL A 46 3.45 4.52 -8.26
C VAL A 46 2.55 5.33 -9.15
N THR A 47 2.24 6.56 -8.75
CA THR A 47 1.31 7.47 -9.42
C THR A 47 1.96 8.82 -9.70
N GLY A 48 1.17 9.74 -10.26
CA GLY A 48 1.62 11.06 -10.64
C GLY A 48 2.24 11.13 -12.04
N PRO A 49 2.29 12.34 -12.63
CA PRO A 49 2.64 12.54 -14.04
C PRO A 49 4.10 12.16 -14.36
N LEU A 50 5.01 12.27 -13.41
CA LEU A 50 6.42 11.89 -13.55
C LEU A 50 6.78 10.64 -12.72
N GLY A 51 5.78 9.87 -12.30
CA GLY A 51 5.96 8.64 -11.53
C GLY A 51 6.67 7.55 -12.34
N ASN A 52 7.88 7.16 -11.93
CA ASN A 52 8.62 6.10 -12.61
C ASN A 52 8.19 4.72 -12.14
N ARG A 53 7.25 4.10 -12.86
CA ARG A 53 6.70 2.76 -12.56
C ARG A 53 7.71 1.63 -12.70
N LYS A 54 8.80 1.83 -13.44
CA LYS A 54 9.85 0.81 -13.62
C LYS A 54 10.93 0.88 -12.55
N LYS A 55 10.99 1.99 -11.78
CA LYS A 55 11.96 2.15 -10.71
C LYS A 55 11.62 1.23 -9.53
N PRO A 56 12.59 0.43 -9.02
CA PRO A 56 12.42 -0.25 -7.75
C PRO A 56 12.57 0.73 -6.58
N PHE A 57 11.85 0.46 -5.50
CA PHE A 57 11.93 1.19 -4.23
C PHE A 57 12.30 0.21 -3.14
N ASP A 58 13.41 0.48 -2.46
CA ASP A 58 13.90 -0.38 -1.39
C ASP A 58 13.09 -0.15 -0.12
N MET A 59 12.66 -1.24 0.49
CA MET A 59 11.81 -1.23 1.68
C MET A 59 12.34 -2.16 2.75
N GLU A 60 12.23 -1.71 3.98
CA GLU A 60 12.39 -2.53 5.17
C GLU A 60 11.04 -2.62 5.88
N ILE A 61 10.54 -3.85 6.09
CA ILE A 61 9.23 -4.12 6.68
C ILE A 61 9.46 -4.82 8.01
N LEU A 62 9.09 -4.16 9.09
CA LEU A 62 9.15 -4.67 10.46
C LEU A 62 7.75 -5.10 10.90
N TYR A 63 7.62 -6.33 11.41
CA TYR A 63 6.36 -6.86 11.92
C TYR A 63 6.62 -7.91 13.02
N TRP A 64 5.57 -8.33 13.70
CA TRP A 64 5.61 -9.40 14.71
C TRP A 64 4.86 -10.61 14.20
N GLU A 65 5.42 -11.80 14.43
CA GLU A 65 4.74 -13.06 14.14
C GLU A 65 3.82 -13.43 15.31
N ASP A 66 2.68 -14.04 15.00
CA ASP A 66 1.72 -14.52 16.00
C ASP A 66 2.39 -15.48 17.00
N GLY A 67 2.16 -15.24 18.28
CA GLY A 67 2.80 -15.98 19.36
C GLY A 67 4.25 -15.56 19.67
N GLN A 68 4.82 -14.58 18.98
CA GLN A 68 6.20 -14.09 19.15
C GLN A 68 6.23 -12.61 19.59
N LYS A 69 5.43 -12.25 20.61
CA LYS A 69 5.28 -10.83 21.05
C LYS A 69 6.60 -10.10 21.38
N LEU A 70 7.66 -10.82 21.68
CA LEU A 70 8.96 -10.25 22.07
C LEU A 70 9.97 -10.15 20.93
N ARG A 71 9.69 -10.73 19.77
CA ARG A 71 10.61 -10.73 18.63
C ARG A 71 9.93 -10.20 17.40
N SER A 72 10.40 -9.05 16.94
CA SER A 72 10.05 -8.53 15.64
C SER A 72 10.82 -9.26 14.54
N LYS A 73 10.22 -9.36 13.37
CA LYS A 73 10.82 -9.86 12.15
C LYS A 73 10.98 -8.72 11.16
N THR A 74 12.10 -8.68 10.48
CA THR A 74 12.39 -7.67 9.47
C THR A 74 12.60 -8.34 8.12
N ILE A 75 11.90 -7.85 7.10
CA ILE A 75 12.10 -8.23 5.71
C ILE A 75 12.60 -7.02 4.94
N ARG A 76 13.67 -7.23 4.15
CA ARG A 76 14.17 -6.24 3.19
C ARG A 76 13.81 -6.69 1.79
N THR A 77 13.18 -5.82 1.03
CA THR A 77 12.74 -6.09 -0.33
C THR A 77 12.78 -4.83 -1.18
N SER A 78 12.72 -5.01 -2.48
CA SER A 78 12.68 -3.90 -3.43
C SER A 78 11.48 -4.12 -4.36
N LEU A 79 10.52 -3.20 -4.36
CA LEU A 79 9.26 -3.33 -5.08
C LEU A 79 9.11 -2.23 -6.14
N LYS A 80 8.66 -2.62 -7.33
CA LYS A 80 8.22 -1.71 -8.41
C LYS A 80 6.70 -1.55 -8.37
N HIS A 81 6.18 -0.66 -9.19
CA HIS A 81 4.73 -0.54 -9.39
C HIS A 81 4.11 -1.89 -9.82
N GLY A 82 3.09 -2.31 -9.09
CA GLY A 82 2.39 -3.58 -9.29
C GLY A 82 3.00 -4.77 -8.56
N ASP A 83 4.22 -4.68 -8.05
CA ASP A 83 4.83 -5.77 -7.28
C ASP A 83 4.13 -5.92 -5.92
N LYS A 84 4.16 -7.16 -5.42
CA LYS A 84 3.54 -7.55 -4.15
C LYS A 84 4.51 -8.34 -3.29
N VAL A 85 4.47 -8.11 -1.98
CA VAL A 85 5.12 -8.96 -0.96
C VAL A 85 4.06 -9.49 -0.01
N THR A 86 4.22 -10.76 0.40
CA THR A 86 3.28 -11.45 1.31
C THR A 86 3.99 -11.77 2.62
N LEU A 87 3.43 -11.28 3.72
CA LEU A 87 3.83 -11.60 5.09
C LEU A 87 2.86 -12.65 5.63
N LYS A 88 3.38 -13.74 6.16
CA LYS A 88 2.56 -14.81 6.74
C LYS A 88 2.67 -14.81 8.25
N ASN A 89 1.59 -15.25 8.91
CA ASN A 89 1.54 -15.43 10.35
C ASN A 89 1.84 -14.11 11.12
N VAL A 90 1.29 -12.99 10.65
CA VAL A 90 1.43 -11.69 11.31
C VAL A 90 0.51 -11.62 12.53
N ASP A 91 0.99 -11.09 13.64
CA ASP A 91 0.22 -10.92 14.87
C ASP A 91 -0.95 -9.93 14.66
N ILE A 92 -2.16 -10.36 15.07
CA ILE A 92 -3.43 -9.66 14.88
C ILE A 92 -3.57 -8.33 15.64
N SER A 93 -2.74 -8.08 16.61
CA SER A 93 -2.79 -6.85 17.43
C SER A 93 -1.51 -6.05 17.33
N SER A 94 -0.70 -6.31 16.31
CA SER A 94 0.57 -5.63 16.12
C SER A 94 0.49 -4.51 15.08
N ASP A 95 1.54 -3.73 15.04
CA ASP A 95 1.75 -2.74 14.00
C ASP A 95 2.73 -3.28 12.96
N ILE A 96 2.47 -3.02 11.68
CA ILE A 96 3.47 -3.16 10.62
C ILE A 96 4.11 -1.79 10.42
N ILE A 97 5.43 -1.75 10.45
CA ILE A 97 6.20 -0.55 10.18
C ILE A 97 6.96 -0.77 8.87
N VAL A 98 6.69 0.09 7.90
CA VAL A 98 7.38 0.07 6.61
C VAL A 98 8.25 1.30 6.50
N THR A 99 9.54 1.09 6.29
CA THR A 99 10.51 2.14 6.00
C THR A 99 10.93 2.02 4.54
N GLU A 100 10.67 3.04 3.76
CA GLU A 100 10.99 3.09 2.34
C GLU A 100 12.08 4.12 2.06
N THR A 101 13.07 3.72 1.25
CA THR A 101 14.10 4.64 0.74
C THR A 101 13.58 5.31 -0.53
N VAL A 102 13.23 6.59 -0.42
CA VAL A 102 12.63 7.37 -1.50
C VAL A 102 12.98 8.86 -1.37
N ASP A 103 13.15 9.54 -2.48
CA ASP A 103 13.32 11.00 -2.51
C ASP A 103 11.99 11.69 -2.16
N THR A 104 11.83 12.06 -0.89
CA THR A 104 10.58 12.65 -0.37
C THR A 104 10.33 14.08 -0.87
N SER A 105 11.31 14.68 -1.54
CA SER A 105 11.10 15.97 -2.24
C SER A 105 10.33 15.79 -3.55
N LYS A 106 10.30 14.57 -4.10
CA LYS A 106 9.63 14.23 -5.36
C LYS A 106 8.39 13.36 -5.17
N TYR A 107 8.36 12.56 -4.11
CA TYR A 107 7.28 11.60 -3.87
C TYR A 107 6.60 11.85 -2.53
N ALA A 108 5.29 12.01 -2.56
CA ALA A 108 4.45 11.82 -1.38
C ALA A 108 4.19 10.32 -1.22
N VAL A 109 4.46 9.78 -0.03
CA VAL A 109 4.31 8.36 0.26
C VAL A 109 3.17 8.16 1.23
N SER A 110 2.32 7.18 0.97
CA SER A 110 1.19 6.84 1.82
C SER A 110 0.91 5.35 1.84
N ILE A 111 0.21 4.91 2.90
CA ILE A 111 -0.29 3.54 3.04
C ILE A 111 -1.80 3.56 3.22
N SER A 112 -2.50 2.60 2.60
CA SER A 112 -3.93 2.39 2.77
C SER A 112 -4.23 0.91 2.94
N LYS A 113 -5.29 0.60 3.71
CA LYS A 113 -5.79 -0.77 3.94
C LYS A 113 -7.02 -0.98 3.08
N LYS A 114 -7.15 -2.15 2.47
CA LYS A 114 -8.38 -2.55 1.76
C LYS A 114 -9.45 -2.90 2.78
N GLU A 115 -10.65 -2.37 2.60
CA GLU A 115 -11.82 -2.60 3.44
C GLU A 115 -12.71 -3.70 2.84
N GLU A 116 -13.68 -4.20 3.61
CA GLU A 116 -14.62 -5.26 3.21
C GLU A 116 -15.42 -4.93 1.92
N ASN A 117 -15.59 -3.64 1.61
CA ASN A 117 -16.29 -3.17 0.41
C ASN A 117 -15.40 -3.11 -0.85
N ASP A 118 -14.24 -3.77 -0.85
CA ASP A 118 -13.21 -3.75 -1.89
C ASP A 118 -12.57 -2.37 -2.17
N LYS A 119 -12.85 -1.37 -1.34
CA LYS A 119 -12.25 -0.04 -1.44
C LYS A 119 -11.07 0.08 -0.49
N TYR A 120 -10.12 0.91 -0.84
CA TYR A 120 -9.04 1.26 0.06
C TYR A 120 -9.49 2.39 1.00
N SER A 121 -9.10 2.28 2.28
CA SER A 121 -9.28 3.33 3.28
C SER A 121 -8.60 4.63 2.85
N ASN A 122 -8.94 5.72 3.51
CA ASN A 122 -8.21 6.97 3.34
C ASN A 122 -6.71 6.75 3.57
N PRO A 123 -5.85 7.22 2.66
CA PRO A 123 -4.41 7.00 2.78
C PRO A 123 -3.83 7.72 3.99
N VAL A 124 -3.06 6.99 4.79
CA VAL A 124 -2.25 7.54 5.88
C VAL A 124 -0.91 7.96 5.31
N GLN A 125 -0.58 9.24 5.46
CA GLN A 125 0.67 9.78 4.96
C GLN A 125 1.87 9.27 5.77
N ALA A 126 2.97 8.98 5.08
CA ALA A 126 4.22 8.62 5.71
C ALA A 126 4.84 9.81 6.46
N THR A 127 5.54 9.52 7.54
CA THR A 127 6.46 10.47 8.14
C THR A 127 7.74 10.50 7.32
N SER A 128 8.06 11.65 6.74
CA SER A 128 9.21 11.82 5.85
C SER A 128 10.41 12.41 6.58
N ASN A 129 11.59 11.84 6.34
CA ASN A 129 12.87 12.37 6.83
C ASN A 129 13.93 12.23 5.74
N GLY A 130 14.18 13.30 5.00
CA GLY A 130 15.14 13.31 3.89
C GLY A 130 14.76 12.29 2.80
N ASN A 131 15.58 11.25 2.64
CA ASN A 131 15.37 10.19 1.65
C ASN A 131 14.67 8.96 2.23
N THR A 132 13.94 9.11 3.33
CA THR A 132 13.26 8.01 3.99
C THR A 132 11.81 8.38 4.30
N ALA A 133 10.90 7.48 3.99
CA ALA A 133 9.48 7.57 4.34
C ALA A 133 9.12 6.41 5.28
N VAL A 134 8.58 6.71 6.45
CA VAL A 134 8.16 5.72 7.45
C VAL A 134 6.65 5.72 7.57
N MET A 135 6.07 4.54 7.39
CA MET A 135 4.63 4.28 7.49
C MET A 135 4.38 3.28 8.60
N LYS A 136 3.29 3.49 9.33
CA LYS A 136 2.85 2.58 10.39
C LYS A 136 1.38 2.23 10.17
N GLN A 137 1.08 0.93 10.16
CA GLN A 137 -0.28 0.42 9.98
C GLN A 137 -0.62 -0.60 11.07
N ARG A 138 -1.66 -0.32 11.83
CA ARG A 138 -2.22 -1.26 12.80
C ARG A 138 -2.94 -2.41 12.09
N ILE A 139 -2.68 -3.64 12.54
CA ILE A 139 -3.32 -4.83 12.05
C ILE A 139 -4.45 -5.22 13.01
N GLU A 140 -5.69 -5.03 12.55
CA GLU A 140 -6.91 -5.42 13.25
C GLU A 140 -7.74 -6.30 12.32
N ALA A 141 -7.76 -7.60 12.61
CA ALA A 141 -8.46 -8.60 11.81
C ALA A 141 -8.67 -9.89 12.59
N ALA A 142 -9.52 -10.76 12.11
CA ALA A 142 -9.68 -12.09 12.67
C ALA A 142 -8.52 -13.01 12.26
N ARG A 143 -8.28 -14.05 13.05
CA ARG A 143 -7.23 -15.05 12.74
C ARG A 143 -7.54 -15.75 11.42
N GLY A 144 -6.53 -15.87 10.59
CA GLY A 144 -6.64 -16.51 9.27
C GLY A 144 -7.08 -15.57 8.16
N ASP A 145 -7.42 -14.32 8.45
CA ASP A 145 -7.78 -13.34 7.44
C ASP A 145 -6.58 -12.97 6.55
N VAL A 146 -6.92 -12.47 5.37
CA VAL A 146 -5.97 -11.84 4.45
C VAL A 146 -6.23 -10.34 4.45
N ILE A 147 -5.22 -9.58 4.81
CA ILE A 147 -5.25 -8.11 4.80
C ILE A 147 -4.46 -7.61 3.61
N GLU A 148 -5.09 -6.80 2.78
CA GLU A 148 -4.42 -6.13 1.66
C GLU A 148 -4.05 -4.70 2.05
N LEU A 149 -2.76 -4.38 1.98
CA LEU A 149 -2.22 -3.03 2.13
C LEU A 149 -1.69 -2.54 0.79
N LYS A 150 -1.81 -1.24 0.56
CA LYS A 150 -1.27 -0.59 -0.64
C LYS A 150 -0.38 0.57 -0.23
N ILE A 151 0.86 0.55 -0.68
CA ILE A 151 1.83 1.63 -0.51
C ILE A 151 1.89 2.40 -1.82
N THR A 152 1.51 3.67 -1.77
CA THR A 152 1.48 4.55 -2.93
C THR A 152 2.59 5.59 -2.85
N ASN A 153 3.40 5.68 -3.91
CA ASN A 153 4.33 6.78 -4.16
C ASN A 153 3.74 7.68 -5.24
N GLU A 154 3.23 8.82 -4.83
CA GLU A 154 2.73 9.82 -5.76
C GLU A 154 3.84 10.80 -6.10
N ASN A 155 4.25 10.87 -7.38
CA ASN A 155 5.18 11.90 -7.82
C ASN A 155 4.45 13.24 -7.88
N THR A 156 4.88 14.16 -7.02
CA THR A 156 4.26 15.50 -6.86
C THR A 156 4.86 16.55 -7.77
N GLN A 157 5.88 16.21 -8.55
CA GLN A 157 6.50 17.16 -9.46
C GLN A 157 5.54 17.47 -10.62
N LEU A 158 5.34 18.74 -10.85
CA LEU A 158 4.60 19.22 -12.01
C LEU A 158 5.43 18.97 -13.27
N ILE A 159 4.77 18.52 -14.33
CA ILE A 159 5.38 18.55 -15.66
C ILE A 159 5.60 20.04 -15.99
N PRO A 160 6.86 20.48 -16.23
CA PRO A 160 7.07 21.84 -16.69
C PRO A 160 6.19 22.08 -17.92
N GLU A 161 5.47 23.17 -17.96
CA GLU A 161 4.75 23.60 -19.18
C GLU A 161 5.78 23.92 -20.27
N THR A 162 6.44 22.90 -20.81
CA THR A 162 7.32 23.02 -21.99
C THR A 162 6.52 23.10 -23.29
N GLY A 163 5.19 23.15 -23.17
CA GLY A 163 4.35 23.50 -24.28
C GLY A 163 4.72 24.94 -24.72
N VAL A 164 5.54 25.06 -25.77
CA VAL A 164 5.40 26.22 -26.62
C VAL A 164 3.92 26.29 -26.96
N ARG A 165 3.16 27.11 -26.23
CA ARG A 165 1.87 27.55 -26.73
C ARG A 165 2.22 28.15 -28.09
N LEU A 166 1.99 27.37 -29.14
CA LEU A 166 1.82 27.92 -30.46
C LEU A 166 0.60 28.85 -30.34
N ARG A 167 0.85 29.99 -29.69
CA ARG A 167 -0.02 31.12 -29.88
C ARG A 167 -0.05 31.20 -31.39
N THR A 168 -1.20 30.82 -31.97
CA THR A 168 -1.50 31.03 -33.39
C THR A 168 -1.32 32.53 -33.60
N SER A 169 -0.05 32.90 -33.73
CA SER A 169 0.31 34.28 -33.90
C SER A 169 -0.23 34.63 -35.28
N ARG A 170 -0.77 35.81 -35.41
CA ARG A 170 -1.22 36.39 -36.69
C ARG A 170 -0.17 36.14 -37.80
N HIS A 171 1.08 35.92 -37.46
CA HIS A 171 2.19 35.57 -38.34
C HIS A 171 2.11 34.23 -39.05
N VAL A 172 1.44 33.20 -38.47
CA VAL A 172 1.25 31.93 -39.15
C VAL A 172 0.29 32.10 -40.33
N TRP A 173 -0.77 32.88 -40.17
CA TRP A 173 -1.70 33.20 -41.24
C TRP A 173 -1.03 34.08 -42.32
N LEU A 174 -0.15 34.99 -41.92
CA LEU A 174 0.65 35.79 -42.84
C LEU A 174 1.57 34.94 -43.71
N LEU A 175 2.24 33.93 -43.13
CA LEU A 175 3.10 33.01 -43.89
C LEU A 175 2.27 32.14 -44.84
N PHE A 176 1.08 31.69 -44.44
CA PHE A 176 0.16 30.98 -45.34
C PHE A 176 -0.30 31.88 -46.49
N ALA A 177 -0.68 33.11 -46.22
CA ALA A 177 -1.11 34.06 -47.24
C ALA A 177 0.03 34.35 -48.25
N ILE A 178 1.26 34.59 -47.80
CA ILE A 178 2.43 34.77 -48.65
C ILE A 178 2.71 33.54 -49.52
N SER A 179 2.59 32.36 -48.99
CA SER A 179 2.78 31.11 -49.72
C SER A 179 1.76 30.93 -50.85
N ILE A 180 0.51 31.29 -50.60
CA ILE A 180 -0.57 31.22 -51.61
C ILE A 180 -0.32 32.27 -52.72
N ILE A 181 0.08 33.49 -52.37
CA ILE A 181 0.38 34.56 -53.35
C ILE A 181 1.56 34.12 -54.23
N MET A 182 2.61 33.52 -53.67
CA MET A 182 3.74 33.00 -54.44
C MET A 182 3.32 31.94 -55.43
N ILE A 183 2.48 30.96 -55.01
CA ILE A 183 2.00 29.89 -55.87
C ILE A 183 1.16 30.46 -57.02
N LEU A 184 0.30 31.45 -56.76
CA LEU A 184 -0.50 32.10 -57.81
C LEU A 184 0.35 32.89 -58.81
N PHE A 185 1.40 33.58 -58.29
CA PHE A 185 2.33 34.31 -59.14
C PHE A 185 3.13 33.40 -60.06
N PHE A 186 3.63 32.25 -59.60
CA PHE A 186 4.34 31.31 -60.41
C PHE A 186 3.40 30.60 -61.42
N ARG A 187 2.15 30.31 -61.07
CA ARG A 187 1.16 29.79 -62.02
C ARG A 187 0.84 30.76 -63.14
N ARG A 188 0.77 32.05 -62.86
CA ARG A 188 0.50 33.08 -63.86
C ARG A 188 1.67 33.25 -64.84
N ARG A 189 2.90 33.17 -64.36
CA ARG A 189 4.10 33.23 -65.24
C ARG A 189 4.23 32.04 -66.18
N ARG A 190 3.73 30.86 -65.83
CA ARG A 190 3.75 29.67 -66.71
C ARG A 190 2.73 29.72 -67.81
N LYS A 191 1.70 30.58 -67.77
CA LYS A 191 0.69 30.75 -68.83
C LYS A 191 1.07 31.79 -69.89
N ILE A 192 2.16 32.52 -69.71
CA ILE A 192 2.59 33.62 -70.59
C ILE A 192 3.84 33.18 -71.42
N ARG A 193 4.21 31.90 -71.33
CA ARG A 193 5.21 31.33 -72.25
C ARG A 193 4.52 30.31 -73.21
#